data_5e9fc0d22cef60d1bc698f5f978813d3
#
_entry.id   5e9fc0d22cef60d1bc698f5f978813d3
#
_cell.length_a   1.000
_cell.length_b   1.000
_cell.length_c   1.000
_cell.angle_alpha   90.00
_cell.angle_beta   90.00
_cell.angle_gamma   90.00
#
_symmetry.space_group_name_H-M   'P 1'
#
loop_
_entity.id
_entity.type
_entity.pdbx_description
1 polymer ?
#
loop_
_entity_poly.entity_id
_entity_poly.type
_entity_poly.pdbx_seq_one_letter_code
_entity_poly.pdbx_strand_id
1 'polypeptide(L)'
;MTFEERLEWLKSQHEALITKKNEPVEGNGVYERYADPILTGAHAPLFWRYDLNKDTNPYLMERFEVHAAFNSGAIKWNGKYILVVRVEGADRKSFFAVAESPNGVDNFRFWDRPITMPEYGEPATNVYDMRLTAHEDGWIYGIFCVERKDPSAAPGDLSSAVAAAGVARTKDLVNWERLPDMESSSQQRNVVLHPEFVDGKYALYTRPQDGFIDAGNGGGIGWALVDSMEKVVITDEKIINHRHYHTIKEVKNGEGPHPIKTPQGWLHLAHGVRGCASGLRYVLYMYMTSLEDPSKVIAEPAGFFMAPEGWEYIGDVMNVLFANGWIADEDGKVFIYYASSDTRMHVATSTIDRLVDYCLHTEPDAFTTGETVKRLNRLIDRNHK
;
A
#
# COMPACT_ATOMS: atom_id res chain seq x y z
N MET A 1 -2.43 21.85 35.58
CA MET A 1 -2.46 22.38 34.19
C MET A 1 -3.88 22.77 33.89
N THR A 2 -4.10 24.06 33.60
CA THR A 2 -5.41 24.57 33.15
C THR A 2 -5.74 24.02 31.74
N PHE A 3 -6.97 24.23 31.30
CA PHE A 3 -7.38 23.89 29.94
C PHE A 3 -6.49 24.57 28.89
N GLU A 4 -6.24 25.88 29.05
CA GLU A 4 -5.45 26.71 28.15
C GLU A 4 -3.98 26.23 28.11
N GLU A 5 -3.38 25.97 29.28
CA GLU A 5 -2.01 25.43 29.36
C GLU A 5 -1.89 24.05 28.69
N ARG A 6 -2.89 23.17 28.87
CA ARG A 6 -2.92 21.86 28.21
C ARG A 6 -3.09 21.98 26.70
N LEU A 7 -3.97 22.89 26.23
CA LEU A 7 -4.17 23.10 24.79
C LEU A 7 -2.89 23.61 24.11
N GLU A 8 -2.22 24.58 24.71
CA GLU A 8 -0.95 25.11 24.17
C GLU A 8 0.16 24.04 24.19
N TRP A 9 0.21 23.23 25.24
CA TRP A 9 1.13 22.09 25.26
C TRP A 9 0.85 21.10 24.13
N LEU A 10 -0.41 20.68 23.91
CA LEU A 10 -0.79 19.80 22.81
C LEU A 10 -0.43 20.36 21.44
N LYS A 11 -0.71 21.65 21.21
CA LYS A 11 -0.32 22.33 19.95
C LYS A 11 1.19 22.30 19.75
N SER A 12 1.97 22.60 20.79
CA SER A 12 3.43 22.59 20.74
C SER A 12 3.98 21.17 20.42
N GLN A 13 3.43 20.13 21.07
CA GLN A 13 3.84 18.75 20.81
C GLN A 13 3.49 18.31 19.38
N HIS A 14 2.30 18.67 18.92
CA HIS A 14 1.86 18.33 17.56
C HIS A 14 2.72 19.06 16.51
N GLU A 15 2.98 20.36 16.67
CA GLU A 15 3.84 21.09 15.74
C GLU A 15 5.27 20.54 15.72
N ALA A 16 5.83 20.20 16.88
CA ALA A 16 7.15 19.56 16.96
C ALA A 16 7.19 18.20 16.23
N LEU A 17 6.11 17.42 16.30
CA LEU A 17 5.99 16.15 15.61
C LEU A 17 5.94 16.33 14.09
N ILE A 18 5.03 17.17 13.58
CA ILE A 18 4.79 17.31 12.13
C ILE A 18 5.87 18.13 11.41
N THR A 19 6.78 18.78 12.17
CA THR A 19 7.94 19.50 11.62
C THR A 19 9.27 18.81 11.87
N LYS A 20 9.23 17.64 12.52
CA LYS A 20 10.44 16.85 12.79
C LYS A 20 11.11 16.47 11.48
N LYS A 21 12.43 16.78 11.39
CA LYS A 21 13.25 16.32 10.27
C LYS A 21 13.46 14.81 10.35
N ASN A 22 13.38 14.16 9.21
CA ASN A 22 13.59 12.73 9.11
C ASN A 22 14.90 12.44 8.39
N GLU A 23 15.81 11.83 9.08
CA GLU A 23 17.16 11.58 8.58
C GLU A 23 17.27 10.17 7.98
N PRO A 24 17.98 10.02 6.84
CA PRO A 24 18.24 8.68 6.31
C PRO A 24 19.16 7.90 7.24
N VAL A 25 18.90 6.59 7.34
CA VAL A 25 19.80 5.64 7.99
C VAL A 25 20.68 4.95 6.96
N GLU A 26 21.69 4.20 7.42
CA GLU A 26 22.58 3.48 6.53
C GLU A 26 21.80 2.55 5.60
N GLY A 27 22.02 2.68 4.28
CA GLY A 27 21.35 1.90 3.25
C GLY A 27 22.06 0.58 2.97
N ASN A 28 21.36 -0.31 2.27
CA ASN A 28 21.88 -1.62 1.85
C ASN A 28 22.46 -1.63 0.43
N GLY A 29 22.66 -0.45 -0.18
CA GLY A 29 23.11 -0.29 -1.57
C GLY A 29 21.96 -0.23 -2.59
N VAL A 30 20.78 -0.78 -2.29
CA VAL A 30 19.60 -0.74 -3.15
C VAL A 30 18.66 0.37 -2.73
N TYR A 31 18.34 0.48 -1.44
CA TYR A 31 17.50 1.54 -0.88
C TYR A 31 18.06 2.06 0.45
N GLU A 32 17.57 3.21 0.87
CA GLU A 32 17.85 3.85 2.15
C GLU A 32 16.54 4.08 2.90
N ARG A 33 16.44 3.58 4.15
CA ARG A 33 15.32 3.86 5.05
C ARG A 33 15.54 5.18 5.78
N TYR A 34 14.48 5.68 6.41
CA TYR A 34 14.53 6.85 7.27
C TYR A 34 14.25 6.46 8.72
N ALA A 35 14.79 7.24 9.65
CA ALA A 35 14.81 6.91 11.08
C ALA A 35 13.42 6.88 11.73
N ASP A 36 12.54 7.77 11.30
CA ASP A 36 11.23 7.98 11.90
C ASP A 36 10.10 7.65 10.93
N PRO A 37 8.91 7.27 11.44
CA PRO A 37 7.71 7.19 10.61
C PRO A 37 7.32 8.60 10.14
N ILE A 38 6.87 8.68 8.89
CA ILE A 38 6.39 9.93 8.29
C ILE A 38 4.98 10.29 8.71
N LEU A 39 4.15 9.27 9.04
CA LEU A 39 2.79 9.45 9.57
C LEU A 39 2.46 8.37 10.59
N THR A 40 1.74 8.80 11.63
CA THR A 40 1.12 7.95 12.66
C THR A 40 -0.23 8.56 13.01
N GLY A 41 -1.03 7.91 13.83
CA GLY A 41 -2.27 8.50 14.36
C GLY A 41 -2.06 9.86 15.05
N ALA A 42 -0.90 10.09 15.67
CA ALA A 42 -0.57 11.33 16.34
C ALA A 42 -0.40 12.53 15.37
N HIS A 43 -0.12 12.29 14.09
CA HIS A 43 -0.02 13.32 13.06
C HIS A 43 -1.39 13.84 12.60
N ALA A 44 -2.49 13.14 12.94
CA ALA A 44 -3.84 13.64 12.65
C ALA A 44 -4.08 14.98 13.34
N PRO A 45 -4.72 15.96 12.66
CA PRO A 45 -4.96 17.28 13.19
C PRO A 45 -5.65 17.24 14.57
N LEU A 46 -5.25 18.11 15.48
CA LEU A 46 -5.83 18.15 16.84
C LEU A 46 -7.34 18.37 16.80
N PHE A 47 -7.83 19.21 15.87
CA PHE A 47 -9.26 19.47 15.71
C PHE A 47 -10.07 18.32 15.09
N TRP A 48 -9.44 17.25 14.67
CA TRP A 48 -10.11 15.98 14.36
C TRP A 48 -10.31 15.14 15.61
N ARG A 49 -9.34 15.21 16.53
CA ARG A 49 -9.21 14.32 17.68
C ARG A 49 -9.88 14.88 18.93
N TYR A 50 -9.82 16.20 19.11
CA TYR A 50 -10.30 16.90 20.30
C TYR A 50 -11.44 17.84 19.97
N ASP A 51 -12.47 17.86 20.83
CA ASP A 51 -13.34 19.00 20.93
C ASP A 51 -12.57 20.10 21.69
N LEU A 52 -12.23 21.16 20.98
CA LEU A 52 -11.40 22.27 21.50
C LEU A 52 -12.21 23.31 22.27
N ASN A 53 -13.49 23.07 22.52
CA ASN A 53 -14.36 23.96 23.29
C ASN A 53 -14.34 23.54 24.78
N LYS A 54 -13.91 24.47 25.65
CA LYS A 54 -13.81 24.24 27.09
C LYS A 54 -15.16 23.90 27.76
N ASP A 55 -16.26 24.45 27.23
CA ASP A 55 -17.59 24.26 27.82
C ASP A 55 -18.10 22.82 27.57
N THR A 56 -17.73 22.21 26.45
CA THR A 56 -18.15 20.86 26.09
C THR A 56 -17.07 19.81 26.39
N ASN A 57 -15.81 20.23 26.55
CA ASN A 57 -14.67 19.35 26.85
C ASN A 57 -13.73 19.97 27.90
N PRO A 58 -14.19 20.23 29.15
CA PRO A 58 -13.42 20.98 30.15
C PRO A 58 -12.08 20.33 30.54
N TYR A 59 -11.93 19.03 30.35
CA TYR A 59 -10.71 18.28 30.62
C TYR A 59 -9.80 18.14 29.39
N LEU A 60 -10.21 18.69 28.24
CA LEU A 60 -9.52 18.54 26.95
C LEU A 60 -9.13 17.06 26.70
N MET A 61 -10.13 16.20 26.77
CA MET A 61 -9.97 14.77 26.43
C MET A 61 -10.06 14.56 24.93
N GLU A 62 -9.32 13.61 24.43
CA GLU A 62 -9.47 13.14 23.05
C GLU A 62 -10.86 12.51 22.87
N ARG A 63 -11.64 12.98 21.89
CA ARG A 63 -13.01 12.52 21.66
C ARG A 63 -13.12 11.56 20.50
N PHE A 64 -12.19 11.69 19.54
CA PHE A 64 -12.05 10.75 18.43
C PHE A 64 -10.59 10.30 18.39
N GLU A 65 -10.33 9.11 18.90
CA GLU A 65 -9.01 8.52 18.86
C GLU A 65 -8.68 8.05 17.45
N VAL A 66 -7.64 8.63 16.85
CA VAL A 66 -7.03 8.12 15.63
C VAL A 66 -5.98 7.09 16.04
N HIS A 67 -6.33 5.83 15.87
CA HIS A 67 -5.49 4.71 16.28
C HIS A 67 -4.27 4.53 15.36
N ALA A 68 -4.47 4.62 14.05
CA ALA A 68 -3.44 4.36 13.06
C ALA A 68 -3.57 5.25 11.82
N ALA A 69 -2.42 5.47 11.13
CA ALA A 69 -2.35 6.07 9.80
C ALA A 69 -1.34 5.27 8.98
N PHE A 70 -1.80 4.56 7.94
CA PHE A 70 -1.02 3.54 7.24
C PHE A 70 -1.56 3.26 5.83
N ASN A 71 -0.91 2.36 5.07
CA ASN A 71 -1.34 1.84 3.77
C ASN A 71 -1.85 2.93 2.80
N SER A 72 -0.96 3.86 2.43
CA SER A 72 -1.31 5.00 1.57
C SER A 72 -1.03 4.76 0.10
N GLY A 73 -1.96 5.13 -0.77
CA GLY A 73 -1.66 5.46 -2.16
C GLY A 73 -0.81 6.75 -2.23
N ALA A 74 0.00 6.89 -3.28
CA ALA A 74 0.91 8.02 -3.41
C ALA A 74 0.90 8.58 -4.85
N ILE A 75 1.04 9.89 -4.97
CA ILE A 75 1.14 10.58 -6.26
C ILE A 75 1.92 11.90 -6.10
N LYS A 76 2.65 12.30 -7.14
CA LYS A 76 3.19 13.66 -7.22
C LYS A 76 2.13 14.58 -7.84
N TRP A 77 1.76 15.64 -7.14
CA TRP A 77 0.71 16.55 -7.56
C TRP A 77 1.09 18.00 -7.24
N ASN A 78 1.05 18.88 -8.25
CA ASN A 78 1.40 20.29 -8.10
C ASN A 78 2.76 20.52 -7.40
N GLY A 79 3.76 19.69 -7.72
CA GLY A 79 5.11 19.78 -7.16
C GLY A 79 5.26 19.25 -5.73
N LYS A 80 4.18 18.73 -5.12
CA LYS A 80 4.18 18.14 -3.77
C LYS A 80 4.07 16.62 -3.83
N TYR A 81 4.52 15.97 -2.78
CA TYR A 81 4.34 14.54 -2.54
C TYR A 81 3.05 14.32 -1.76
N ILE A 82 2.09 13.69 -2.39
CA ILE A 82 0.74 13.49 -1.85
C ILE A 82 0.54 12.03 -1.51
N LEU A 83 0.00 11.79 -0.31
CA LEU A 83 -0.43 10.49 0.16
C LEU A 83 -1.95 10.52 0.40
N VAL A 84 -2.67 9.52 -0.13
CA VAL A 84 -4.04 9.23 0.30
C VAL A 84 -3.95 8.09 1.31
N VAL A 85 -4.03 8.48 2.57
CA VAL A 85 -3.72 7.64 3.72
C VAL A 85 -4.97 6.95 4.22
N ARG A 86 -4.88 5.64 4.52
CA ARG A 86 -5.84 4.97 5.39
C ARG A 86 -5.64 5.48 6.81
N VAL A 87 -6.66 6.10 7.35
CA VAL A 87 -6.72 6.52 8.75
C VAL A 87 -7.76 5.65 9.45
N GLU A 88 -7.40 5.09 10.60
CA GLU A 88 -8.29 4.21 11.36
C GLU A 88 -8.53 4.77 12.76
N GLY A 89 -9.81 4.87 13.13
CA GLY A 89 -10.23 5.20 14.48
C GLY A 89 -10.16 4.00 15.43
N ALA A 90 -10.17 4.26 16.73
CA ALA A 90 -10.24 3.21 17.75
C ALA A 90 -11.51 2.35 17.65
N ASP A 91 -12.53 2.81 16.94
CA ASP A 91 -13.75 2.06 16.59
C ASP A 91 -13.55 1.06 15.43
N ARG A 92 -12.32 0.93 14.89
CA ARG A 92 -11.95 0.08 13.77
C ARG A 92 -12.61 0.45 12.44
N LYS A 93 -13.04 1.68 12.30
CA LYS A 93 -13.50 2.20 11.01
C LYS A 93 -12.37 2.98 10.34
N SER A 94 -12.10 2.61 9.09
CA SER A 94 -11.12 3.29 8.26
C SER A 94 -11.81 4.32 7.35
N PHE A 95 -11.09 5.39 7.08
CA PHE A 95 -11.45 6.40 6.09
C PHE A 95 -10.18 6.88 5.39
N PHE A 96 -10.35 7.62 4.29
CA PHE A 96 -9.22 8.17 3.55
C PHE A 96 -9.00 9.63 3.86
N ALA A 97 -7.74 10.01 3.99
CA ALA A 97 -7.34 11.40 4.20
C ALA A 97 -6.10 11.74 3.38
N VAL A 98 -6.07 12.95 2.86
CA VAL A 98 -4.91 13.44 2.09
C VAL A 98 -3.89 14.02 3.04
N ALA A 99 -2.63 13.61 2.88
CA ALA A 99 -1.47 14.24 3.52
C ALA A 99 -0.47 14.67 2.44
N GLU A 100 0.16 15.83 2.63
CA GLU A 100 1.12 16.37 1.69
C GLU A 100 2.46 16.68 2.34
N SER A 101 3.54 16.57 1.56
CA SER A 101 4.91 16.94 1.94
C SER A 101 5.59 17.72 0.81
N PRO A 102 6.44 18.71 1.15
CA PRO A 102 7.21 19.42 0.13
C PRO A 102 8.41 18.65 -0.42
N ASN A 103 8.89 17.62 0.30
CA ASN A 103 10.12 16.89 -0.03
C ASN A 103 9.98 15.35 -0.05
N GLY A 104 8.81 14.83 0.36
CA GLY A 104 8.50 13.40 0.31
C GLY A 104 9.08 12.55 1.45
N VAL A 105 9.85 13.11 2.37
CA VAL A 105 10.50 12.37 3.46
C VAL A 105 10.15 12.88 4.86
N ASP A 106 9.75 14.14 4.97
CA ASP A 106 9.30 14.75 6.22
C ASP A 106 8.27 15.85 5.98
N ASN A 107 7.83 16.56 7.05
CA ASN A 107 6.86 17.65 6.99
C ASN A 107 5.53 17.23 6.33
N PHE A 108 5.11 16.00 6.51
CA PHE A 108 3.79 15.57 6.07
C PHE A 108 2.70 16.22 6.93
N ARG A 109 1.72 16.83 6.28
CA ARG A 109 0.58 17.46 6.92
C ARG A 109 -0.71 16.98 6.30
N PHE A 110 -1.63 16.49 7.12
CA PHE A 110 -2.99 16.19 6.65
C PHE A 110 -3.70 17.46 6.22
N TRP A 111 -4.52 17.36 5.20
CA TRP A 111 -5.47 18.42 4.85
C TRP A 111 -6.53 18.58 5.95
N ASP A 112 -7.25 19.70 5.96
CA ASP A 112 -8.20 20.02 7.05
C ASP A 112 -9.35 19.02 7.20
N ARG A 113 -9.72 18.31 6.12
CA ARG A 113 -10.85 17.37 6.11
C ARG A 113 -10.44 16.06 5.47
N PRO A 114 -10.96 14.93 6.01
CA PRO A 114 -10.86 13.66 5.31
C PRO A 114 -11.63 13.69 3.99
N ILE A 115 -11.35 12.73 3.11
CA ILE A 115 -12.08 12.55 1.86
C ILE A 115 -13.50 12.11 2.21
N THR A 116 -14.48 12.90 1.77
CA THR A 116 -15.89 12.49 1.80
C THR A 116 -16.16 11.64 0.57
N MET A 117 -16.02 10.31 0.75
CA MET A 117 -16.29 9.37 -0.34
C MET A 117 -17.80 9.18 -0.48
N PRO A 118 -18.40 9.46 -1.64
CA PRO A 118 -19.79 9.13 -1.87
C PRO A 118 -20.04 7.63 -1.70
N GLU A 119 -21.18 7.26 -1.13
CA GLU A 119 -21.58 5.86 -1.04
C GLU A 119 -22.11 5.35 -2.40
N TYR A 120 -21.91 4.08 -2.68
CA TYR A 120 -22.45 3.41 -3.84
C TYR A 120 -23.07 2.05 -3.44
N GLY A 121 -24.34 1.87 -3.79
CA GLY A 121 -25.09 0.65 -3.46
C GLY A 121 -25.31 0.47 -1.95
N GLU A 122 -25.10 -0.75 -1.45
CA GLU A 122 -25.18 -1.02 -0.02
C GLU A 122 -24.01 -0.38 0.73
N PRO A 123 -24.24 0.24 1.90
CA PRO A 123 -23.19 0.84 2.70
C PRO A 123 -22.05 -0.15 3.02
N ALA A 124 -20.82 0.30 2.87
CA ALA A 124 -19.66 -0.48 3.25
C ALA A 124 -19.52 -0.52 4.78
N THR A 125 -19.18 -1.69 5.33
CA THR A 125 -18.78 -1.78 6.74
C THR A 125 -17.44 -1.08 6.96
N ASN A 126 -16.52 -1.25 6.00
CA ASN A 126 -15.21 -0.61 6.04
C ASN A 126 -14.67 -0.39 4.61
N VAL A 127 -13.85 0.66 4.43
CA VAL A 127 -13.11 0.93 3.18
C VAL A 127 -11.66 1.20 3.51
N TYR A 128 -10.72 0.59 2.76
CA TYR A 128 -9.30 0.71 3.10
C TYR A 128 -8.35 0.41 1.93
N ASP A 129 -7.08 0.76 2.12
CA ASP A 129 -5.94 0.40 1.28
C ASP A 129 -6.06 0.92 -0.16
N MET A 130 -6.33 2.23 -0.32
CA MET A 130 -6.40 2.86 -1.63
C MET A 130 -5.05 2.87 -2.35
N ARG A 131 -5.05 2.47 -3.61
CA ARG A 131 -3.97 2.66 -4.57
C ARG A 131 -4.36 3.76 -5.53
N LEU A 132 -3.44 4.68 -5.77
CA LEU A 132 -3.64 5.77 -6.73
C LEU A 132 -2.93 5.45 -8.04
N THR A 133 -3.61 5.71 -9.16
CA THR A 133 -3.02 5.64 -10.49
C THR A 133 -3.44 6.86 -11.30
N ALA A 134 -2.47 7.71 -11.66
CA ALA A 134 -2.68 8.69 -12.71
C ALA A 134 -2.67 7.95 -14.05
N HIS A 135 -3.83 7.84 -14.67
CA HIS A 135 -3.99 7.10 -15.92
C HIS A 135 -3.91 8.03 -17.14
N GLU A 136 -3.47 7.52 -18.28
CA GLU A 136 -3.29 8.31 -19.50
C GLU A 136 -4.59 8.89 -20.07
N ASP A 137 -5.77 8.41 -19.65
CA ASP A 137 -7.07 9.04 -19.97
C ASP A 137 -7.29 10.38 -19.23
N GLY A 138 -6.33 10.75 -18.39
CA GLY A 138 -6.29 12.00 -17.65
C GLY A 138 -7.08 11.99 -16.35
N TRP A 139 -7.55 10.85 -15.83
CA TRP A 139 -8.10 10.69 -14.50
C TRP A 139 -7.04 10.19 -13.51
N ILE A 140 -7.21 10.53 -12.25
CA ILE A 140 -6.56 9.87 -11.12
C ILE A 140 -7.57 8.89 -10.55
N TYR A 141 -7.29 7.60 -10.65
CA TYR A 141 -8.11 6.55 -10.09
C TYR A 141 -7.61 6.16 -8.71
N GLY A 142 -8.55 6.00 -7.78
CA GLY A 142 -8.34 5.36 -6.48
C GLY A 142 -9.05 4.02 -6.49
N ILE A 143 -8.30 2.92 -6.34
CA ILE A 143 -8.88 1.57 -6.19
C ILE A 143 -8.59 1.10 -4.77
N PHE A 144 -9.61 0.62 -4.07
CA PHE A 144 -9.54 0.31 -2.65
C PHE A 144 -10.39 -0.90 -2.29
N CYS A 145 -10.15 -1.50 -1.14
CA CYS A 145 -10.98 -2.58 -0.62
C CYS A 145 -12.28 -2.03 -0.03
N VAL A 146 -13.38 -2.66 -0.39
CA VAL A 146 -14.70 -2.45 0.21
C VAL A 146 -15.09 -3.73 0.92
N GLU A 147 -15.29 -3.62 2.23
CA GLU A 147 -15.67 -4.76 3.08
C GLU A 147 -17.12 -4.63 3.52
N ARG A 148 -17.85 -5.73 3.43
CA ARG A 148 -19.22 -5.85 3.92
C ARG A 148 -19.36 -7.13 4.71
N LYS A 149 -20.35 -7.16 5.60
CA LYS A 149 -20.75 -8.41 6.26
C LYS A 149 -21.18 -9.43 5.20
N ASP A 150 -20.70 -10.67 5.33
CA ASP A 150 -21.14 -11.74 4.43
C ASP A 150 -22.64 -12.00 4.61
N PRO A 151 -23.47 -11.78 3.57
CA PRO A 151 -24.91 -11.99 3.64
C PRO A 151 -25.28 -13.47 3.80
N SER A 152 -24.39 -14.39 3.46
CA SER A 152 -24.56 -15.83 3.61
C SER A 152 -24.10 -16.38 4.95
N ALA A 153 -23.53 -15.53 5.82
CA ALA A 153 -23.01 -15.93 7.12
C ALA A 153 -24.11 -16.54 8.01
N ALA A 154 -23.75 -17.55 8.78
CA ALA A 154 -24.67 -18.16 9.73
C ALA A 154 -25.20 -17.13 10.75
N PRO A 155 -26.45 -17.28 11.25
CA PRO A 155 -26.94 -16.42 12.31
C PRO A 155 -25.99 -16.42 13.52
N GLY A 156 -25.60 -15.21 13.98
CA GLY A 156 -24.65 -15.05 15.10
C GLY A 156 -23.16 -15.09 14.72
N ASP A 157 -22.81 -15.38 13.47
CA ASP A 157 -21.43 -15.18 13.00
C ASP A 157 -21.14 -13.68 12.84
N LEU A 158 -20.17 -13.18 13.60
CA LEU A 158 -19.75 -11.78 13.59
C LEU A 158 -18.41 -11.57 12.86
N SER A 159 -17.82 -12.62 12.26
CA SER A 159 -16.49 -12.60 11.67
C SER A 159 -16.48 -12.69 10.15
N SER A 160 -17.46 -13.35 9.55
CA SER A 160 -17.51 -13.55 8.10
C SER A 160 -17.78 -12.23 7.36
N ALA A 161 -16.95 -11.97 6.38
CA ALA A 161 -17.02 -10.79 5.53
C ALA A 161 -16.80 -11.14 4.06
N VAL A 162 -17.25 -10.26 3.17
CA VAL A 162 -16.96 -10.28 1.74
C VAL A 162 -16.26 -9.00 1.34
N ALA A 163 -15.38 -9.10 0.37
CA ALA A 163 -14.62 -7.96 -0.14
C ALA A 163 -14.79 -7.81 -1.65
N ALA A 164 -14.92 -6.56 -2.08
CA ALA A 164 -14.86 -6.15 -3.48
C ALA A 164 -13.81 -5.06 -3.66
N ALA A 165 -13.35 -4.85 -4.89
CA ALA A 165 -12.55 -3.69 -5.23
C ALA A 165 -13.48 -2.51 -5.53
N GLY A 166 -13.42 -1.48 -4.70
CA GLY A 166 -14.09 -0.21 -4.90
C GLY A 166 -13.30 0.68 -5.85
N VAL A 167 -14.00 1.46 -6.65
CA VAL A 167 -13.41 2.38 -7.62
C VAL A 167 -13.89 3.80 -7.36
N ALA A 168 -12.97 4.74 -7.32
CA ALA A 168 -13.28 6.17 -7.36
C ALA A 168 -12.27 6.87 -8.28
N ARG A 169 -12.65 8.06 -8.77
CA ARG A 169 -11.75 8.88 -9.58
C ARG A 169 -11.85 10.35 -9.21
N THR A 170 -10.81 11.08 -9.53
CA THR A 170 -10.74 12.52 -9.26
C THR A 170 -9.86 13.23 -10.29
N LYS A 171 -9.99 14.56 -10.36
CA LYS A 171 -9.08 15.44 -11.12
C LYS A 171 -8.25 16.34 -10.22
N ASP A 172 -8.57 16.41 -8.92
CA ASP A 172 -8.02 17.43 -8.02
C ASP A 172 -7.74 16.89 -6.59
N LEU A 173 -7.97 15.59 -6.34
CA LEU A 173 -7.83 14.91 -5.04
C LEU A 173 -8.80 15.44 -3.94
N VAL A 174 -9.67 16.37 -4.28
CA VAL A 174 -10.68 16.96 -3.39
C VAL A 174 -12.07 16.42 -3.71
N ASN A 175 -12.43 16.50 -4.99
CA ASN A 175 -13.71 16.07 -5.49
C ASN A 175 -13.60 14.66 -6.06
N TRP A 176 -14.23 13.70 -5.39
CA TRP A 176 -14.19 12.30 -5.76
C TRP A 176 -15.51 11.83 -6.34
N GLU A 177 -15.45 11.18 -7.48
CA GLU A 177 -16.57 10.47 -8.08
C GLU A 177 -16.44 8.98 -7.73
N ARG A 178 -17.44 8.44 -7.04
CA ARG A 178 -17.51 7.03 -6.70
C ARG A 178 -18.17 6.27 -7.85
N LEU A 179 -17.47 5.29 -8.41
CA LEU A 179 -17.94 4.40 -9.45
C LEU A 179 -18.43 3.06 -8.84
N PRO A 180 -19.15 2.22 -9.58
CA PRO A 180 -19.54 0.89 -9.13
C PRO A 180 -18.34 0.06 -8.63
N ASP A 181 -18.57 -0.78 -7.60
CA ASP A 181 -17.60 -1.80 -7.21
C ASP A 181 -17.34 -2.74 -8.38
N MET A 182 -16.14 -3.25 -8.50
CA MET A 182 -15.79 -4.22 -9.55
C MET A 182 -16.56 -5.51 -9.37
N GLU A 183 -17.17 -5.99 -10.44
CA GLU A 183 -17.82 -7.28 -10.51
C GLU A 183 -16.78 -8.35 -10.90
N SER A 184 -16.71 -9.43 -10.13
CA SER A 184 -15.81 -10.57 -10.38
C SER A 184 -16.43 -11.86 -9.81
N SER A 185 -16.05 -13.01 -10.35
CA SER A 185 -16.41 -14.32 -9.80
C SER A 185 -15.68 -14.67 -8.50
N SER A 186 -14.61 -13.94 -8.17
CA SER A 186 -13.80 -14.07 -6.96
C SER A 186 -13.86 -12.82 -6.12
N GLN A 187 -13.49 -12.92 -4.84
CA GLN A 187 -13.27 -11.73 -4.03
C GLN A 187 -11.99 -11.02 -4.48
N GLN A 188 -12.02 -9.68 -4.51
CA GLN A 188 -10.90 -8.84 -4.95
C GLN A 188 -10.58 -7.80 -3.88
N ARG A 189 -9.34 -7.84 -3.33
CA ARG A 189 -8.91 -6.91 -2.27
C ARG A 189 -7.76 -5.97 -2.67
N ASN A 190 -6.90 -6.40 -3.57
CA ASN A 190 -5.68 -5.67 -3.94
C ASN A 190 -5.60 -5.50 -5.46
N VAL A 191 -6.57 -4.79 -6.02
CA VAL A 191 -6.58 -4.47 -7.45
C VAL A 191 -5.81 -3.18 -7.68
N VAL A 192 -5.00 -3.17 -8.74
CA VAL A 192 -4.19 -2.02 -9.16
C VAL A 192 -4.44 -1.76 -10.64
N LEU A 193 -4.69 -0.51 -11.00
CA LEU A 193 -4.81 -0.10 -12.40
C LEU A 193 -3.43 0.14 -12.98
N HIS A 194 -3.16 -0.43 -14.16
CA HIS A 194 -2.00 -0.09 -14.98
C HIS A 194 -2.14 1.37 -15.47
N PRO A 195 -1.06 2.18 -15.50
CA PRO A 195 -1.17 3.60 -15.83
C PRO A 195 -1.48 3.92 -17.30
N GLU A 196 -1.30 2.97 -18.21
CA GLU A 196 -1.50 3.11 -19.65
C GLU A 196 -2.51 2.09 -20.17
N PHE A 197 -3.15 2.38 -21.30
CA PHE A 197 -3.94 1.37 -21.99
C PHE A 197 -3.06 0.25 -22.54
N VAL A 198 -3.57 -0.96 -22.51
CA VAL A 198 -2.95 -2.13 -23.11
C VAL A 198 -3.94 -2.70 -24.13
N ASP A 199 -3.53 -2.76 -25.38
CA ASP A 199 -4.40 -3.14 -26.51
C ASP A 199 -5.71 -2.34 -26.57
N GLY A 200 -5.63 -1.05 -26.20
CA GLY A 200 -6.77 -0.12 -26.18
C GLY A 200 -7.77 -0.34 -25.03
N LYS A 201 -7.41 -1.14 -24.05
CA LYS A 201 -8.23 -1.46 -22.87
C LYS A 201 -7.55 -1.01 -21.58
N TYR A 202 -8.32 -0.83 -20.52
CA TYR A 202 -7.78 -0.69 -19.17
C TYR A 202 -7.25 -2.03 -18.70
N ALA A 203 -6.06 -2.04 -18.10
CA ALA A 203 -5.42 -3.23 -17.60
C ALA A 203 -5.36 -3.22 -16.08
N LEU A 204 -5.69 -4.34 -15.46
CA LEU A 204 -5.76 -4.50 -14.02
C LEU A 204 -4.83 -5.60 -13.55
N TYR A 205 -4.04 -5.30 -12.53
CA TYR A 205 -3.42 -6.31 -11.68
C TYR A 205 -4.39 -6.65 -10.57
N THR A 206 -4.79 -7.91 -10.51
CA THR A 206 -5.84 -8.39 -9.62
C THR A 206 -5.27 -9.33 -8.56
N ARG A 207 -6.06 -9.71 -7.59
CA ARG A 207 -5.73 -10.79 -6.67
C ARG A 207 -6.98 -11.59 -6.34
N PRO A 208 -7.34 -12.56 -7.19
CA PRO A 208 -8.49 -13.41 -6.94
C PRO A 208 -8.28 -14.23 -5.69
N GLN A 209 -9.32 -14.36 -4.86
CA GLN A 209 -9.34 -15.23 -3.70
C GLN A 209 -10.74 -15.78 -3.44
N ASP A 210 -10.81 -17.00 -2.91
CA ASP A 210 -12.08 -17.70 -2.69
C ASP A 210 -12.82 -17.14 -1.47
N GLY A 211 -12.07 -16.81 -0.41
CA GLY A 211 -12.63 -16.27 0.83
C GLY A 211 -12.01 -14.92 1.23
N PHE A 212 -12.56 -14.30 2.26
CA PHE A 212 -12.10 -12.99 2.73
C PHE A 212 -10.66 -13.02 3.28
N ILE A 213 -10.31 -14.05 4.03
CA ILE A 213 -8.95 -14.25 4.59
C ILE A 213 -8.20 -15.32 3.82
N ASP A 214 -8.85 -16.47 3.61
CA ASP A 214 -8.27 -17.60 2.91
C ASP A 214 -8.29 -17.35 1.41
N ALA A 215 -7.13 -17.41 0.80
CA ALA A 215 -6.99 -17.23 -0.64
C ALA A 215 -7.52 -18.43 -1.45
N GLY A 216 -7.67 -19.60 -0.80
CA GLY A 216 -8.12 -20.82 -1.47
C GLY A 216 -7.21 -21.20 -2.65
N ASN A 217 -7.79 -21.38 -3.82
CA ASN A 217 -7.06 -21.65 -5.07
C ASN A 217 -6.45 -20.39 -5.70
N GLY A 218 -6.89 -19.20 -5.30
CA GLY A 218 -6.38 -17.90 -5.73
C GLY A 218 -5.10 -17.48 -5.00
N GLY A 219 -4.96 -16.17 -4.76
CA GLY A 219 -3.91 -15.58 -3.93
C GLY A 219 -2.61 -15.26 -4.65
N GLY A 220 -2.53 -15.48 -5.97
CA GLY A 220 -1.50 -14.94 -6.85
C GLY A 220 -1.88 -13.58 -7.44
N ILE A 221 -0.93 -12.88 -8.05
CA ILE A 221 -1.24 -11.66 -8.83
C ILE A 221 -1.83 -12.10 -10.16
N GLY A 222 -3.06 -11.63 -10.42
CA GLY A 222 -3.77 -11.83 -11.67
C GLY A 222 -3.61 -10.65 -12.61
N TRP A 223 -4.07 -10.84 -13.84
CA TRP A 223 -4.11 -9.85 -14.90
C TRP A 223 -5.45 -9.95 -15.63
N ALA A 224 -6.10 -8.82 -15.81
CA ALA A 224 -7.34 -8.71 -16.57
C ALA A 224 -7.37 -7.45 -17.42
N LEU A 225 -8.02 -7.52 -18.58
CA LEU A 225 -8.30 -6.38 -19.45
C LEU A 225 -9.81 -6.08 -19.40
N VAL A 226 -10.15 -4.79 -19.27
CA VAL A 226 -11.54 -4.33 -19.21
C VAL A 226 -11.75 -3.14 -20.14
N ASP A 227 -12.95 -3.02 -20.71
CA ASP A 227 -13.24 -1.99 -21.71
C ASP A 227 -13.50 -0.61 -21.10
N SER A 228 -13.88 -0.54 -19.83
CA SER A 228 -14.27 0.71 -19.18
C SER A 228 -14.07 0.67 -17.67
N MET A 229 -13.67 1.80 -17.09
CA MET A 229 -13.65 2.01 -15.65
C MET A 229 -15.00 2.52 -15.08
N GLU A 230 -15.95 2.93 -15.93
CA GLU A 230 -17.30 3.33 -15.48
C GLU A 230 -18.07 2.18 -14.84
N LYS A 231 -17.86 0.97 -15.32
CA LYS A 231 -18.36 -0.28 -14.75
C LYS A 231 -17.38 -1.40 -15.09
N VAL A 232 -16.60 -1.81 -14.11
CA VAL A 232 -15.60 -2.87 -14.27
C VAL A 232 -16.25 -4.24 -14.05
N VAL A 233 -16.15 -5.12 -15.06
CA VAL A 233 -16.55 -6.53 -14.98
C VAL A 233 -15.36 -7.40 -15.38
N ILE A 234 -14.80 -8.14 -14.43
CA ILE A 234 -13.67 -9.03 -14.65
C ILE A 234 -14.22 -10.42 -15.03
N THR A 235 -14.14 -10.75 -16.31
CA THR A 235 -14.65 -12.02 -16.86
C THR A 235 -13.53 -12.98 -17.25
N ASP A 236 -12.36 -12.46 -17.62
CA ASP A 236 -11.19 -13.23 -18.03
C ASP A 236 -9.98 -12.75 -17.22
N GLU A 237 -9.52 -13.58 -16.32
CA GLU A 237 -8.46 -13.29 -15.38
C GLU A 237 -7.42 -14.42 -15.40
N LYS A 238 -6.17 -14.10 -15.66
CA LYS A 238 -5.06 -15.05 -15.61
C LYS A 238 -4.07 -14.71 -14.51
N ILE A 239 -3.56 -15.71 -13.80
CA ILE A 239 -2.49 -15.48 -12.83
C ILE A 239 -1.16 -15.30 -13.59
N ILE A 240 -0.47 -14.19 -13.33
CA ILE A 240 0.82 -13.85 -13.93
C ILE A 240 1.98 -13.98 -12.95
N ASN A 241 1.72 -13.90 -11.64
CA ASN A 241 2.71 -14.13 -10.60
C ASN A 241 2.14 -15.11 -9.58
N HIS A 242 2.63 -16.36 -9.62
CA HIS A 242 2.09 -17.47 -8.87
C HIS A 242 2.63 -17.54 -7.43
N ARG A 243 1.85 -18.17 -6.56
CA ARG A 243 2.33 -18.65 -5.25
C ARG A 243 3.27 -19.83 -5.47
N HIS A 244 4.28 -19.94 -4.60
CA HIS A 244 5.20 -21.08 -4.61
C HIS A 244 5.41 -21.61 -3.20
N TYR A 245 5.41 -22.94 -3.09
CA TYR A 245 5.70 -23.65 -1.85
C TYR A 245 7.06 -23.26 -1.28
N HIS A 246 7.09 -23.01 0.03
CA HIS A 246 8.28 -22.68 0.81
C HIS A 246 9.05 -21.44 0.30
N THR A 247 8.32 -20.42 -0.11
CA THR A 247 8.84 -19.11 -0.47
C THR A 247 8.16 -18.01 0.34
N ILE A 248 8.58 -16.75 0.13
CA ILE A 248 7.95 -15.59 0.76
C ILE A 248 6.48 -15.38 0.37
N LYS A 249 6.01 -16.04 -0.69
CA LYS A 249 4.66 -15.93 -1.27
C LYS A 249 3.89 -17.25 -1.28
N GLU A 250 4.15 -18.14 -0.33
CA GLU A 250 3.50 -19.45 -0.27
C GLU A 250 2.01 -19.39 0.08
N VAL A 251 1.60 -18.42 0.90
CA VAL A 251 0.19 -18.26 1.31
C VAL A 251 -0.57 -17.41 0.28
N LYS A 252 -0.05 -16.23 -0.04
CA LYS A 252 -0.58 -15.31 -1.04
C LYS A 252 0.44 -14.23 -1.40
N ASN A 253 0.21 -13.55 -2.51
CA ASN A 253 0.92 -12.35 -2.90
C ASN A 253 -0.04 -11.38 -3.57
N GLY A 254 0.33 -10.13 -3.70
CA GLY A 254 -0.50 -9.12 -4.32
C GLY A 254 0.31 -7.89 -4.72
N GLU A 255 -0.19 -7.19 -5.71
CA GLU A 255 0.38 -5.93 -6.16
C GLU A 255 0.33 -4.88 -5.04
N GLY A 256 1.34 -4.03 -4.98
CA GLY A 256 1.37 -2.87 -4.12
C GLY A 256 0.86 -1.61 -4.85
N PRO A 257 1.74 -0.64 -5.21
CA PRO A 257 1.39 0.51 -6.04
C PRO A 257 1.29 0.15 -7.53
N HIS A 258 0.83 1.08 -8.37
CA HIS A 258 0.93 0.96 -9.82
C HIS A 258 2.40 0.82 -10.27
N PRO A 259 2.68 0.11 -11.39
CA PRO A 259 4.06 -0.09 -11.84
C PRO A 259 4.70 1.20 -12.35
N ILE A 260 6.04 1.27 -12.27
CA ILE A 260 6.84 2.36 -12.83
C ILE A 260 7.41 1.92 -14.19
N LYS A 261 7.18 2.73 -15.22
CA LYS A 261 7.73 2.51 -16.56
C LYS A 261 9.22 2.82 -16.59
N THR A 262 10.00 1.91 -17.13
CA THR A 262 11.45 2.09 -17.37
C THR A 262 11.81 1.65 -18.79
N PRO A 263 12.97 2.02 -19.33
CA PRO A 263 13.38 1.51 -20.64
C PRO A 263 13.54 -0.02 -20.73
N GLN A 264 13.74 -0.70 -19.59
CA GLN A 264 13.96 -2.15 -19.52
C GLN A 264 12.67 -2.96 -19.30
N GLY A 265 11.59 -2.31 -18.86
CA GLY A 265 10.34 -2.96 -18.50
C GLY A 265 9.55 -2.16 -17.47
N TRP A 266 8.44 -2.72 -17.02
CA TRP A 266 7.67 -2.17 -15.92
C TRP A 266 8.22 -2.71 -14.60
N LEU A 267 8.61 -1.82 -13.69
CA LEU A 267 8.98 -2.16 -12.32
C LEU A 267 7.73 -2.32 -11.46
N HIS A 268 7.69 -3.38 -10.67
CA HIS A 268 6.62 -3.67 -9.74
C HIS A 268 7.16 -3.81 -8.31
N LEU A 269 6.40 -3.30 -7.35
CA LEU A 269 6.59 -3.53 -5.93
C LEU A 269 5.36 -4.27 -5.40
N ALA A 270 5.55 -5.46 -4.91
CA ALA A 270 4.49 -6.34 -4.46
C ALA A 270 4.73 -6.80 -3.02
N HIS A 271 3.71 -7.39 -2.39
CA HIS A 271 3.85 -8.04 -1.10
C HIS A 271 3.73 -9.55 -1.23
N GLY A 272 4.59 -10.27 -0.53
CA GLY A 272 4.53 -11.71 -0.36
C GLY A 272 4.13 -12.06 1.07
N VAL A 273 3.35 -13.13 1.22
CA VAL A 273 2.83 -13.59 2.51
C VAL A 273 3.14 -15.06 2.70
N ARG A 274 3.77 -15.36 3.83
CA ARG A 274 4.01 -16.73 4.28
C ARG A 274 3.51 -16.98 5.70
N GLY A 275 3.26 -18.24 6.02
CA GLY A 275 2.97 -18.66 7.38
C GLY A 275 4.23 -18.68 8.26
N CYS A 276 4.06 -18.41 9.55
CA CYS A 276 5.07 -18.59 10.57
C CYS A 276 4.39 -18.94 11.90
N ALA A 277 5.16 -19.38 12.90
CA ALA A 277 4.60 -19.82 14.19
C ALA A 277 3.79 -18.72 14.91
N SER A 278 4.08 -17.45 14.66
CA SER A 278 3.37 -16.30 15.27
C SER A 278 2.25 -15.74 14.37
N GLY A 279 1.84 -16.42 13.29
CA GLY A 279 0.81 -15.96 12.37
C GLY A 279 1.33 -15.78 10.94
N LEU A 280 0.94 -14.70 10.27
CA LEU A 280 1.40 -14.38 8.92
C LEU A 280 2.56 -13.39 8.96
N ARG A 281 3.51 -13.57 8.02
CA ARG A 281 4.57 -12.61 7.76
C ARG A 281 4.37 -12.00 6.38
N TYR A 282 4.31 -10.67 6.33
CA TYR A 282 4.25 -9.89 5.09
C TYR A 282 5.59 -9.21 4.85
N VAL A 283 6.09 -9.36 3.63
CA VAL A 283 7.32 -8.71 3.16
C VAL A 283 7.07 -8.09 1.79
N LEU A 284 7.88 -7.12 1.40
CA LEU A 284 7.84 -6.56 0.06
C LEU A 284 8.84 -7.29 -0.84
N TYR A 285 8.47 -7.51 -2.09
CA TYR A 285 9.35 -8.03 -3.12
C TYR A 285 9.16 -7.27 -4.42
N MET A 286 10.11 -7.39 -5.33
CA MET A 286 10.07 -6.73 -6.63
C MET A 286 10.05 -7.74 -7.76
N TYR A 287 9.47 -7.34 -8.86
CA TYR A 287 9.56 -8.04 -10.14
C TYR A 287 9.44 -7.04 -11.29
N MET A 288 9.73 -7.48 -12.49
CA MET A 288 9.56 -6.69 -13.72
C MET A 288 8.71 -7.44 -14.73
N THR A 289 7.92 -6.66 -15.48
CA THR A 289 7.19 -7.17 -16.65
C THR A 289 7.66 -6.49 -17.94
N SER A 290 7.37 -7.12 -19.07
CA SER A 290 7.73 -6.61 -20.39
C SER A 290 6.98 -5.31 -20.71
N LEU A 291 7.63 -4.40 -21.46
CA LEU A 291 6.95 -3.21 -22.00
C LEU A 291 5.92 -3.57 -23.09
N GLU A 292 6.20 -4.61 -23.88
CA GLU A 292 5.33 -5.05 -24.98
C GLU A 292 4.13 -5.85 -24.47
N ASP A 293 4.30 -6.61 -23.40
CA ASP A 293 3.27 -7.41 -22.76
C ASP A 293 3.39 -7.28 -21.23
N PRO A 294 2.72 -6.28 -20.62
CA PRO A 294 2.78 -6.06 -19.18
C PRO A 294 2.26 -7.22 -18.32
N SER A 295 1.66 -8.23 -18.92
CA SER A 295 1.28 -9.47 -18.24
C SER A 295 2.41 -10.51 -18.15
N LYS A 296 3.55 -10.28 -18.85
CA LYS A 296 4.67 -11.20 -18.91
C LYS A 296 5.78 -10.81 -17.95
N VAL A 297 5.98 -11.57 -16.90
CA VAL A 297 7.10 -11.39 -15.97
C VAL A 297 8.42 -11.73 -16.69
N ILE A 298 9.39 -10.81 -16.62
CA ILE A 298 10.72 -10.95 -17.23
C ILE A 298 11.85 -11.05 -16.21
N ALA A 299 11.64 -10.58 -14.98
CA ALA A 299 12.60 -10.70 -13.90
C ALA A 299 11.87 -10.75 -12.55
N GLU A 300 12.34 -11.60 -11.66
CA GLU A 300 11.85 -11.71 -10.27
C GLU A 300 13.00 -12.17 -9.37
N PRO A 301 13.62 -11.27 -8.60
CA PRO A 301 14.64 -11.61 -7.61
C PRO A 301 14.14 -12.59 -6.55
N ALA A 302 15.01 -13.45 -6.06
CA ALA A 302 14.70 -14.37 -4.97
C ALA A 302 14.47 -13.62 -3.65
N GLY A 303 13.55 -14.14 -2.84
CA GLY A 303 13.33 -13.69 -1.48
C GLY A 303 12.61 -12.33 -1.39
N PHE A 304 12.89 -11.59 -0.34
CA PHE A 304 12.25 -10.29 -0.11
C PHE A 304 13.19 -9.13 -0.48
N PHE A 305 12.61 -8.07 -0.98
CA PHE A 305 13.27 -6.77 -1.17
C PHE A 305 13.36 -5.99 0.16
N MET A 306 12.23 -5.92 0.89
CA MET A 306 12.16 -5.30 2.21
C MET A 306 11.36 -6.18 3.18
N ALA A 307 11.81 -6.27 4.41
CA ALA A 307 11.14 -6.96 5.50
C ALA A 307 11.11 -6.06 6.75
N PRO A 308 10.22 -6.30 7.73
CA PRO A 308 10.22 -5.54 8.98
C PRO A 308 11.58 -5.60 9.68
N GLU A 309 12.00 -4.48 10.25
CA GLU A 309 13.24 -4.34 11.03
C GLU A 309 12.96 -3.64 12.36
N GLY A 310 13.70 -4.03 13.40
CA GLY A 310 13.61 -3.38 14.72
C GLY A 310 12.16 -3.29 15.21
N TRP A 311 11.71 -2.09 15.52
CA TRP A 311 10.37 -1.84 16.06
C TRP A 311 9.23 -1.90 15.01
N GLU A 312 9.55 -2.01 13.72
CA GLU A 312 8.56 -2.24 12.66
C GLU A 312 7.84 -3.60 12.80
N TYR A 313 8.40 -4.53 13.58
CA TYR A 313 7.75 -5.81 13.87
C TYR A 313 6.49 -5.68 14.74
N ILE A 314 6.32 -4.57 15.46
CA ILE A 314 5.32 -4.41 16.53
C ILE A 314 4.31 -3.33 16.16
N GLY A 315 3.03 -3.67 16.26
CA GLY A 315 1.90 -2.78 16.02
C GLY A 315 0.59 -3.53 16.16
N ASP A 316 -0.45 -3.07 15.48
CA ASP A 316 -1.78 -3.68 15.50
C ASP A 316 -1.76 -5.08 14.86
N VAL A 317 -1.09 -5.22 13.73
CA VAL A 317 -0.82 -6.53 13.09
C VAL A 317 0.68 -6.72 12.99
N MET A 318 1.24 -7.56 13.86
CA MET A 318 2.68 -7.77 13.95
C MET A 318 3.28 -8.41 12.69
N ASN A 319 4.57 -8.10 12.40
CA ASN A 319 5.37 -8.75 11.37
C ASN A 319 4.89 -8.47 9.94
N VAL A 320 4.43 -7.24 9.69
CA VAL A 320 3.87 -6.80 8.42
C VAL A 320 4.63 -5.59 7.87
N LEU A 321 5.11 -5.68 6.63
CA LEU A 321 5.33 -4.52 5.76
C LEU A 321 4.33 -4.57 4.61
N PHE A 322 3.75 -3.42 4.31
CA PHE A 322 2.79 -3.27 3.23
C PHE A 322 2.98 -1.93 2.50
N ALA A 323 2.88 -1.92 1.18
CA ALA A 323 3.05 -0.72 0.37
C ALA A 323 1.95 -0.61 -0.67
N ASN A 324 1.31 0.56 -0.76
CA ASN A 324 0.29 0.88 -1.76
C ASN A 324 0.68 2.08 -2.61
N GLY A 325 1.79 2.73 -2.30
CA GLY A 325 2.22 3.93 -2.97
C GLY A 325 3.73 4.04 -3.10
N TRP A 326 4.18 4.49 -4.25
CA TRP A 326 5.50 5.00 -4.50
C TRP A 326 5.44 6.14 -5.51
N ILE A 327 6.50 6.92 -5.56
CA ILE A 327 6.63 8.03 -6.51
C ILE A 327 8.01 7.95 -7.13
N ALA A 328 8.06 7.95 -8.46
CA ALA A 328 9.29 8.16 -9.21
C ALA A 328 9.34 9.62 -9.67
N ASP A 329 10.39 10.32 -9.30
CA ASP A 329 10.64 11.68 -9.74
C ASP A 329 11.34 11.73 -11.10
N GLU A 330 11.29 12.88 -11.73
CA GLU A 330 11.90 13.11 -13.06
C GLU A 330 13.42 12.91 -13.07
N ASP A 331 14.09 13.09 -11.93
CA ASP A 331 15.52 12.82 -11.76
C ASP A 331 15.86 11.33 -11.54
N GLY A 332 14.85 10.48 -11.56
CA GLY A 332 14.98 9.03 -11.35
C GLY A 332 14.99 8.60 -9.87
N LYS A 333 14.84 9.52 -8.92
CA LYS A 333 14.68 9.17 -7.51
C LYS A 333 13.33 8.53 -7.27
N VAL A 334 13.30 7.46 -6.48
CA VAL A 334 12.07 6.73 -6.12
C VAL A 334 11.85 6.81 -4.61
N PHE A 335 10.65 7.25 -4.23
CA PHE A 335 10.15 7.28 -2.86
C PHE A 335 9.20 6.10 -2.67
N ILE A 336 9.53 5.19 -1.79
CA ILE A 336 8.75 3.99 -1.46
C ILE A 336 8.04 4.25 -0.14
N TYR A 337 6.72 4.41 -0.18
CA TYR A 337 5.90 4.61 1.00
C TYR A 337 5.36 3.27 1.47
N TYR A 338 5.77 2.85 2.66
CA TYR A 338 5.38 1.58 3.22
C TYR A 338 4.86 1.73 4.66
N ALA A 339 3.94 0.86 5.03
CA ALA A 339 3.44 0.77 6.38
C ALA A 339 4.09 -0.37 7.13
N SER A 340 4.28 -0.20 8.43
CA SER A 340 4.70 -1.28 9.33
C SER A 340 3.60 -1.62 10.32
N SER A 341 3.35 -2.93 10.47
CA SER A 341 2.47 -3.53 11.48
C SER A 341 1.08 -2.89 11.57
N ASP A 342 0.55 -2.47 10.40
CA ASP A 342 -0.76 -1.81 10.22
C ASP A 342 -1.00 -0.63 11.18
N THR A 343 0.06 0.13 11.49
CA THR A 343 -0.01 1.18 12.51
C THR A 343 0.52 2.53 12.03
N ARG A 344 1.56 2.53 11.17
CA ARG A 344 2.30 3.74 10.82
C ARG A 344 2.90 3.68 9.43
N MET A 345 3.11 4.85 8.83
CA MET A 345 3.75 5.02 7.53
C MET A 345 5.22 5.37 7.67
N HIS A 346 6.02 4.81 6.80
CA HIS A 346 7.44 5.09 6.61
C HIS A 346 7.74 5.48 5.16
N VAL A 347 8.95 5.93 4.93
CA VAL A 347 9.51 6.12 3.60
C VAL A 347 10.88 5.46 3.50
N ALA A 348 11.16 4.89 2.34
CA ALA A 348 12.50 4.55 1.90
C ALA A 348 12.75 5.22 0.54
N THR A 349 13.99 5.50 0.22
CA THR A 349 14.36 6.08 -1.08
C THR A 349 15.34 5.18 -1.82
N SER A 350 15.23 5.21 -3.16
CA SER A 350 16.11 4.51 -4.08
C SER A 350 16.24 5.32 -5.37
N THR A 351 16.76 4.70 -6.42
CA THR A 351 16.72 5.23 -7.79
C THR A 351 16.19 4.15 -8.74
N ILE A 352 15.61 4.57 -9.89
CA ILE A 352 15.16 3.65 -10.93
C ILE A 352 16.28 2.71 -11.32
N ASP A 353 17.50 3.24 -11.56
CA ASP A 353 18.66 2.44 -11.97
C ASP A 353 19.02 1.35 -10.96
N ARG A 354 19.04 1.67 -9.65
CA ARG A 354 19.31 0.69 -8.59
C ARG A 354 18.24 -0.39 -8.53
N LEU A 355 16.95 -0.01 -8.66
CA LEU A 355 15.84 -0.96 -8.62
C LEU A 355 15.81 -1.87 -9.85
N VAL A 356 16.11 -1.33 -11.04
CA VAL A 356 16.25 -2.11 -12.28
C VAL A 356 17.43 -3.07 -12.18
N ASP A 357 18.60 -2.58 -11.72
CA ASP A 357 19.77 -3.42 -11.51
C ASP A 357 19.50 -4.56 -10.54
N TYR A 358 18.85 -4.25 -9.41
CA TYR A 358 18.42 -5.27 -8.44
C TYR A 358 17.52 -6.33 -9.07
N CYS A 359 16.52 -5.93 -9.85
CA CYS A 359 15.60 -6.87 -10.49
C CYS A 359 16.27 -7.74 -11.55
N LEU A 360 17.14 -7.18 -12.39
CA LEU A 360 17.73 -7.87 -13.52
C LEU A 360 18.94 -8.74 -13.15
N HIS A 361 19.69 -8.38 -12.10
CA HIS A 361 20.95 -9.03 -11.76
C HIS A 361 20.92 -9.83 -10.46
N THR A 362 19.82 -9.80 -9.69
CA THR A 362 19.61 -10.72 -8.59
C THR A 362 18.95 -12.01 -9.10
N GLU A 363 19.57 -13.15 -8.79
CA GLU A 363 19.08 -14.45 -9.26
C GLU A 363 17.65 -14.75 -8.75
N PRO A 364 16.79 -15.38 -9.55
CA PRO A 364 15.45 -15.79 -9.14
C PRO A 364 15.50 -16.90 -8.07
N ASP A 365 14.38 -17.26 -7.45
CA ASP A 365 14.33 -18.27 -6.40
C ASP A 365 14.89 -19.62 -6.88
N ALA A 366 15.63 -20.29 -6.01
CA ALA A 366 16.25 -21.57 -6.28
C ALA A 366 15.31 -22.77 -6.06
N PHE A 367 14.22 -22.58 -5.32
CA PHE A 367 13.21 -23.57 -4.91
C PHE A 367 13.74 -24.78 -4.12
N THR A 368 15.06 -25.00 -4.03
CA THR A 368 15.67 -26.08 -3.26
C THR A 368 16.96 -25.63 -2.57
N THR A 369 17.25 -26.22 -1.41
CA THR A 369 18.52 -25.98 -0.69
C THR A 369 19.75 -26.32 -1.54
N GLY A 370 19.69 -27.39 -2.32
CA GLY A 370 20.80 -27.79 -3.19
C GLY A 370 21.15 -26.75 -4.23
N GLU A 371 20.16 -26.16 -4.87
CA GLU A 371 20.37 -25.06 -5.83
C GLU A 371 20.84 -23.78 -5.14
N THR A 372 20.34 -23.47 -3.95
CA THR A 372 20.83 -22.32 -3.15
C THR A 372 22.33 -22.46 -2.85
N VAL A 373 22.78 -23.64 -2.43
CA VAL A 373 24.20 -23.90 -2.15
C VAL A 373 25.05 -23.78 -3.42
N LYS A 374 24.57 -24.29 -4.56
CA LYS A 374 25.29 -24.16 -5.85
C LYS A 374 25.45 -22.67 -6.24
N ARG A 375 24.41 -21.84 -6.05
CA ARG A 375 24.49 -20.39 -6.31
C ARG A 375 25.49 -19.70 -5.41
N LEU A 376 25.46 -20.00 -4.11
CA LEU A 376 26.39 -19.46 -3.14
C LEU A 376 27.84 -19.83 -3.52
N ASN A 377 28.11 -21.08 -3.89
CA ASN A 377 29.43 -21.51 -4.33
C ASN A 377 29.90 -20.77 -5.59
N ARG A 378 29.00 -20.58 -6.60
CA ARG A 378 29.34 -19.77 -7.77
C ARG A 378 29.69 -18.32 -7.42
N LEU A 379 29.00 -17.72 -6.47
CA LEU A 379 29.28 -16.38 -5.99
C LEU A 379 30.65 -16.32 -5.29
N ILE A 380 30.92 -17.27 -4.40
CA ILE A 380 32.22 -17.40 -3.73
C ILE A 380 33.34 -17.54 -4.74
N ASP A 381 33.21 -18.43 -5.73
CA ASP A 381 34.22 -18.64 -6.76
C ASP A 381 34.50 -17.41 -7.62
N ARG A 382 33.45 -16.57 -7.85
CA ARG A 382 33.62 -15.27 -8.54
C ARG A 382 34.40 -14.27 -7.69
N ASN A 383 34.17 -14.25 -6.38
CA ASN A 383 34.79 -13.30 -5.47
C ASN A 383 36.25 -13.65 -5.13
N HIS A 384 36.68 -14.87 -5.40
CA HIS A 384 38.05 -15.35 -5.19
C HIS A 384 38.89 -15.38 -6.48
N LYS A 385 38.37 -14.90 -7.60
CA LYS A 385 39.10 -14.68 -8.86
C LYS A 385 39.69 -13.28 -8.93
#